data_1eb40730d9f7349edfcda4adabea9ff1
#
_entry.id   1eb40730d9f7349edfcda4adabea9ff1
#
_cell.length_a   1.000
_cell.length_b   1.000
_cell.length_c   1.000
_cell.angle_alpha   90.00
_cell.angle_beta   90.00
_cell.angle_gamma   90.00
#
_symmetry.space_group_name_H-M   'P 1'
#
loop_
_entity.id
_entity.type
_entity.pdbx_description
1 polymer ?
#
loop_
_entity_poly.entity_id
_entity_poly.type
_entity_poly.pdbx_seq_one_letter_code
_entity_poly.pdbx_strand_id
1 'polypeptide(L)'
;MRHILLCLALCLLPLTVSAQQTRTPSHCIALANDIDGGQYIQLASYDVDVAPETVRIHYISHASFLIRTAGGLNMVTDFTGFIGSAPIIPDVVTMNHAHETHWTAFPDPAIPHVLPGWGEFGRGIDHRVDLGEVLVRNVSTDIRSQFSGSETNGNSIFIFEVAGLCIGHLGHLHHEPNDEQYAAIGRLDVVMAAVDGGSTVSLPTMMRIIDRLRSSIVIPMHWFGDFTLNTFLDGMRDTFQVVEVGGPALDVSLDRLPSRPTIMVLRPQWLQVARP
;
A
#
# COMPACT_ATOMS: atom_id res chain seq x y z
N MET A 1 60.30 -3.68 57.07
CA MET A 1 60.08 -3.34 55.64
C MET A 1 59.00 -4.31 55.14
N ARG A 2 57.73 -3.82 55.00
CA ARG A 2 56.59 -4.60 54.56
C ARG A 2 56.20 -4.16 53.15
N HIS A 3 56.37 -5.04 52.20
CA HIS A 3 55.94 -4.82 50.80
C HIS A 3 54.41 -5.11 50.71
N ILE A 4 53.64 -4.09 50.38
CA ILE A 4 52.23 -4.20 50.01
C ILE A 4 52.16 -4.45 48.50
N LEU A 5 51.73 -5.68 48.11
CA LEU A 5 51.37 -5.98 46.73
C LEU A 5 49.94 -5.48 46.47
N LEU A 6 49.81 -4.50 45.61
CA LEU A 6 48.53 -3.99 45.12
C LEU A 6 48.10 -4.84 43.91
N CYS A 7 47.15 -5.78 44.08
CA CYS A 7 46.55 -6.48 42.98
C CYS A 7 45.52 -5.62 42.27
N LEU A 8 45.83 -5.18 41.06
CA LEU A 8 44.91 -4.47 40.16
C LEU A 8 43.98 -5.52 39.50
N ALA A 9 42.76 -5.65 39.99
CA ALA A 9 41.74 -6.47 39.34
C ALA A 9 41.16 -5.69 38.15
N LEU A 10 41.54 -6.06 36.94
CA LEU A 10 40.96 -5.54 35.69
C LEU A 10 39.61 -6.19 35.45
N CYS A 11 38.50 -5.48 35.75
CA CYS A 11 37.16 -5.90 35.43
C CYS A 11 36.96 -5.83 33.89
N LEU A 12 37.08 -6.95 33.21
CA LEU A 12 36.61 -7.14 31.82
C LEU A 12 35.09 -7.17 31.80
N LEU A 13 34.46 -6.02 31.57
CA LEU A 13 33.03 -5.94 31.24
C LEU A 13 32.84 -6.46 29.81
N PRO A 14 31.95 -7.43 29.57
CA PRO A 14 31.63 -7.82 28.20
C PRO A 14 30.90 -6.67 27.52
N LEU A 15 31.55 -6.08 26.49
CA LEU A 15 30.89 -5.20 25.56
C LEU A 15 29.89 -6.02 24.75
N THR A 16 28.62 -6.00 25.15
CA THR A 16 27.53 -6.50 24.29
C THR A 16 27.47 -5.59 23.07
N VAL A 17 28.09 -6.01 21.98
CA VAL A 17 27.84 -5.42 20.66
C VAL A 17 26.39 -5.75 20.32
N SER A 18 25.49 -4.80 20.51
CA SER A 18 24.15 -4.87 19.95
C SER A 18 24.30 -4.87 18.43
N ALA A 19 24.09 -6.00 17.80
CA ALA A 19 23.98 -6.08 16.35
C ALA A 19 22.76 -5.19 15.97
N GLN A 20 23.02 -3.98 15.48
CA GLN A 20 22.02 -3.23 14.76
C GLN A 20 21.63 -4.09 13.57
N GLN A 21 20.40 -4.66 13.61
CA GLN A 21 19.80 -5.22 12.42
C GLN A 21 19.83 -4.11 11.35
N THR A 22 20.59 -4.33 10.29
CA THR A 22 20.65 -3.44 9.13
C THR A 22 19.28 -3.52 8.45
N ARG A 23 18.34 -2.68 8.87
CA ARG A 23 17.05 -2.53 8.20
C ARG A 23 17.31 -1.91 6.83
N THR A 24 16.78 -2.54 5.77
CA THR A 24 16.75 -1.95 4.43
C THR A 24 16.08 -0.57 4.51
N PRO A 25 16.75 0.54 4.15
CA PRO A 25 16.15 1.87 4.19
C PRO A 25 14.96 1.96 3.23
N SER A 26 13.90 2.68 3.64
CA SER A 26 12.79 2.99 2.73
C SER A 26 13.27 3.98 1.66
N HIS A 27 13.23 3.59 0.38
CA HIS A 27 13.57 4.49 -0.72
C HIS A 27 12.45 5.52 -0.97
N CYS A 28 11.24 5.23 -0.56
CA CYS A 28 10.10 6.14 -0.69
C CYS A 28 10.17 7.35 0.25
N ILE A 29 10.89 7.23 1.36
CA ILE A 29 11.14 8.33 2.30
C ILE A 29 12.42 9.09 1.92
N ALA A 30 13.42 8.40 1.37
CA ALA A 30 14.76 8.94 1.15
C ALA A 30 14.95 9.70 -0.18
N LEU A 31 14.10 9.49 -1.19
CA LEU A 31 14.29 10.02 -2.55
C LEU A 31 13.10 10.85 -3.02
N ALA A 32 13.32 12.16 -3.19
CA ALA A 32 12.44 13.07 -3.90
C ALA A 32 13.16 13.51 -5.20
N ASN A 33 13.16 12.67 -6.23
CA ASN A 33 13.67 13.04 -7.56
C ASN A 33 12.57 12.91 -8.59
N ASP A 34 12.39 13.95 -9.41
CA ASP A 34 11.54 13.92 -10.59
C ASP A 34 12.19 13.05 -11.66
N ILE A 35 11.42 12.09 -12.19
CA ILE A 35 11.83 11.24 -13.31
C ILE A 35 10.86 11.51 -14.46
N ASP A 36 11.39 11.96 -15.60
CA ASP A 36 10.61 12.13 -16.83
C ASP A 36 10.28 10.75 -17.42
N GLY A 37 8.99 10.41 -17.50
CA GLY A 37 8.50 9.12 -17.99
C GLY A 37 7.64 9.23 -19.25
N GLY A 38 7.68 8.19 -20.08
CA GLY A 38 6.85 8.03 -21.27
C GLY A 38 5.55 7.26 -20.97
N GLN A 39 4.47 7.58 -21.69
CA GLN A 39 3.18 6.88 -21.54
C GLN A 39 3.21 5.51 -22.23
N TYR A 40 2.89 4.46 -21.50
CA TYR A 40 2.51 3.17 -22.09
C TYR A 40 1.50 2.44 -21.19
N ILE A 41 0.31 2.15 -21.74
CA ILE A 41 -0.72 1.35 -21.07
C ILE A 41 -0.75 0.00 -21.76
N GLN A 42 -0.46 -1.07 -21.02
CA GLN A 42 -0.59 -2.43 -21.49
C GLN A 42 -1.73 -3.10 -20.72
N LEU A 43 -2.72 -3.64 -21.45
CA LEU A 43 -3.73 -4.53 -20.85
C LEU A 43 -3.02 -5.81 -20.39
N ALA A 44 -3.09 -6.11 -19.10
CA ALA A 44 -2.41 -7.22 -18.48
C ALA A 44 -3.39 -8.26 -17.94
N SER A 45 -3.08 -9.55 -18.14
CA SER A 45 -3.75 -10.66 -17.45
C SER A 45 -2.93 -11.09 -16.24
N TYR A 46 -3.58 -11.48 -15.14
CA TYR A 46 -2.89 -11.82 -13.88
C TYR A 46 -1.96 -13.04 -14.02
N ASP A 47 -2.21 -13.94 -14.95
CA ASP A 47 -1.52 -15.20 -15.20
C ASP A 47 -0.33 -15.12 -16.18
N VAL A 48 -0.14 -13.98 -16.81
CA VAL A 48 1.01 -13.71 -17.68
C VAL A 48 2.19 -13.21 -16.85
N ASP A 49 3.41 -13.63 -17.20
CA ASP A 49 4.62 -13.16 -16.52
C ASP A 49 4.73 -11.63 -16.54
N VAL A 50 5.19 -11.08 -15.42
CA VAL A 50 5.47 -9.66 -15.29
C VAL A 50 6.88 -9.38 -15.80
N ALA A 51 7.04 -8.37 -16.66
CA ALA A 51 8.36 -7.99 -17.16
C ALA A 51 9.30 -7.54 -16.03
N PRO A 52 10.63 -7.66 -16.19
CA PRO A 52 11.59 -7.11 -15.24
C PRO A 52 11.32 -5.62 -14.96
N GLU A 53 11.67 -5.16 -13.76
CA GLU A 53 11.47 -3.76 -13.29
C GLU A 53 10.02 -3.27 -13.43
N THR A 54 9.05 -4.19 -13.48
CA THR A 54 7.62 -3.89 -13.65
C THR A 54 6.83 -4.52 -12.51
N VAL A 55 5.72 -3.88 -12.17
CA VAL A 55 4.74 -4.37 -11.20
C VAL A 55 3.37 -4.41 -11.87
N ARG A 56 2.67 -5.53 -11.75
CA ARG A 56 1.28 -5.64 -12.19
C ARG A 56 0.34 -5.35 -11.05
N ILE A 57 -0.60 -4.43 -11.27
CA ILE A 57 -1.67 -4.09 -10.35
C ILE A 57 -2.98 -4.53 -10.98
N HIS A 58 -3.70 -5.44 -10.32
CA HIS A 58 -5.00 -5.95 -10.77
C HIS A 58 -6.06 -5.59 -9.73
N TYR A 59 -7.09 -4.88 -10.15
CA TYR A 59 -8.23 -4.52 -9.30
C TYR A 59 -9.20 -5.69 -9.21
N ILE A 60 -9.25 -6.34 -8.05
CA ILE A 60 -10.07 -7.54 -7.81
C ILE A 60 -11.53 -7.15 -7.56
N SER A 61 -11.76 -6.34 -6.53
CA SER A 61 -13.11 -5.87 -6.14
C SER A 61 -13.00 -4.83 -5.03
N HIS A 62 -13.98 -3.97 -4.90
CA HIS A 62 -14.16 -3.02 -3.79
C HIS A 62 -12.89 -2.22 -3.46
N ALA A 63 -12.07 -2.66 -2.52
CA ALA A 63 -10.75 -2.09 -2.18
C ALA A 63 -9.62 -3.12 -2.31
N SER A 64 -9.92 -4.33 -2.83
CA SER A 64 -8.93 -5.39 -2.97
C SER A 64 -8.21 -5.33 -4.30
N PHE A 65 -6.88 -5.33 -4.26
CA PHE A 65 -6.00 -5.41 -5.43
C PHE A 65 -5.00 -6.55 -5.25
N LEU A 66 -4.65 -7.19 -6.37
CA LEU A 66 -3.45 -8.01 -6.46
C LEU A 66 -2.31 -7.14 -6.99
N ILE A 67 -1.20 -7.07 -6.25
CA ILE A 67 0.06 -6.47 -6.67
C ILE A 67 1.03 -7.63 -6.90
N ARG A 68 1.47 -7.81 -8.16
CA ARG A 68 2.36 -8.90 -8.55
C ARG A 68 3.69 -8.36 -9.03
N THR A 69 4.78 -8.92 -8.51
CA THR A 69 6.15 -8.54 -8.86
C THR A 69 6.69 -9.37 -10.02
N ALA A 70 7.79 -8.93 -10.63
CA ALA A 70 8.48 -9.68 -11.66
C ALA A 70 9.08 -11.00 -11.15
N GLY A 71 9.48 -11.06 -9.88
CA GLY A 71 9.96 -12.30 -9.23
C GLY A 71 8.86 -13.26 -8.84
N GLY A 72 7.58 -12.87 -9.01
CA GLY A 72 6.42 -13.74 -8.80
C GLY A 72 5.74 -13.61 -7.43
N LEU A 73 6.18 -12.68 -6.56
CA LEU A 73 5.47 -12.41 -5.30
C LEU A 73 4.09 -11.81 -5.57
N ASN A 74 3.11 -12.28 -4.82
CA ASN A 74 1.71 -11.87 -4.91
C ASN A 74 1.26 -11.24 -3.59
N MET A 75 0.88 -9.98 -3.63
CA MET A 75 0.38 -9.26 -2.45
C MET A 75 -1.06 -8.83 -2.70
N VAL A 76 -1.94 -9.05 -1.72
CA VAL A 76 -3.34 -8.67 -1.83
C VAL A 76 -3.70 -7.65 -0.76
N THR A 77 -4.29 -6.52 -1.20
CA THR A 77 -4.77 -5.46 -0.30
C THR A 77 -6.20 -5.71 0.13
N ASP A 78 -6.56 -5.27 1.34
CA ASP A 78 -7.90 -5.37 1.94
C ASP A 78 -8.54 -6.75 1.68
N PHE A 79 -7.81 -7.78 2.14
CA PHE A 79 -8.11 -9.18 1.86
C PHE A 79 -9.32 -9.67 2.68
N THR A 80 -10.33 -10.13 1.98
CA THR A 80 -11.60 -10.60 2.57
C THR A 80 -11.70 -12.13 2.72
N GLY A 81 -10.63 -12.87 2.37
CA GLY A 81 -10.63 -14.34 2.33
C GLY A 81 -10.94 -14.91 0.95
N PHE A 82 -11.40 -14.10 -0.01
CA PHE A 82 -11.72 -14.55 -1.36
C PHE A 82 -11.22 -13.55 -2.41
N ILE A 83 -10.49 -14.04 -3.40
CA ILE A 83 -9.94 -13.26 -4.51
C ILE A 83 -10.38 -13.72 -5.88
N GLY A 84 -11.23 -14.75 -5.93
CA GLY A 84 -11.68 -15.41 -7.16
C GLY A 84 -11.35 -16.90 -7.18
N SER A 85 -11.47 -17.52 -8.35
CA SER A 85 -11.22 -18.96 -8.53
C SER A 85 -9.79 -19.30 -8.94
N ALA A 86 -8.92 -18.31 -9.09
CA ALA A 86 -7.51 -18.53 -9.41
C ALA A 86 -6.80 -19.29 -8.26
N PRO A 87 -5.95 -20.28 -8.56
CA PRO A 87 -5.25 -21.07 -7.54
C PRO A 87 -4.01 -20.32 -7.04
N ILE A 88 -4.21 -19.11 -6.50
CA ILE A 88 -3.15 -18.27 -5.96
C ILE A 88 -3.28 -18.24 -4.45
N ILE A 89 -2.19 -18.56 -3.75
CA ILE A 89 -1.99 -18.25 -2.33
C ILE A 89 -1.12 -17.01 -2.28
N PRO A 90 -1.61 -15.86 -1.78
CA PRO A 90 -0.81 -14.65 -1.67
C PRO A 90 0.37 -14.83 -0.72
N ASP A 91 1.52 -14.19 -1.02
CA ASP A 91 2.68 -14.14 -0.13
C ASP A 91 2.44 -13.16 1.02
N VAL A 92 1.70 -12.08 0.74
CA VAL A 92 1.32 -11.06 1.70
C VAL A 92 -0.14 -10.69 1.51
N VAL A 93 -0.87 -10.55 2.61
CA VAL A 93 -2.19 -9.89 2.59
C VAL A 93 -2.22 -8.76 3.61
N THR A 94 -2.81 -7.63 3.22
CA THR A 94 -3.10 -6.53 4.14
C THR A 94 -4.59 -6.46 4.39
N MET A 95 -4.99 -5.96 5.55
CA MET A 95 -6.40 -5.83 5.94
C MET A 95 -6.63 -4.52 6.68
N ASN A 96 -7.83 -3.96 6.58
CA ASN A 96 -8.26 -2.77 7.32
C ASN A 96 -9.54 -3.05 8.12
N HIS A 97 -9.69 -2.39 9.27
CA HIS A 97 -10.66 -2.74 10.30
C HIS A 97 -12.02 -2.03 10.16
N ALA A 98 -12.32 -1.42 9.00
CA ALA A 98 -13.54 -0.65 8.84
C ALA A 98 -14.81 -1.54 8.92
N HIS A 99 -14.86 -2.56 8.08
CA HIS A 99 -15.94 -3.55 7.99
C HIS A 99 -15.47 -4.78 7.19
N GLU A 100 -16.26 -5.84 7.21
CA GLU A 100 -15.90 -7.18 6.68
C GLU A 100 -15.57 -7.23 5.18
N THR A 101 -15.81 -6.18 4.41
CA THR A 101 -15.32 -6.10 3.02
C THR A 101 -13.86 -5.64 2.88
N HIS A 102 -13.15 -5.45 4.01
CA HIS A 102 -11.73 -5.05 4.07
C HIS A 102 -10.86 -6.04 4.83
N TRP A 103 -11.45 -7.08 5.43
CA TRP A 103 -10.71 -8.06 6.22
C TRP A 103 -11.45 -9.38 6.36
N THR A 104 -10.77 -10.40 6.85
CA THR A 104 -11.34 -11.68 7.27
C THR A 104 -10.74 -12.11 8.60
N ALA A 105 -11.57 -12.71 9.46
CA ALA A 105 -11.09 -13.33 10.71
C ALA A 105 -10.39 -14.68 10.46
N PHE A 106 -10.52 -15.24 9.25
CA PHE A 106 -10.06 -16.59 8.92
C PHE A 106 -9.24 -16.58 7.62
N PRO A 107 -8.08 -15.90 7.59
CA PRO A 107 -7.18 -15.99 6.45
C PRO A 107 -6.68 -17.42 6.29
N ASP A 108 -6.41 -17.84 5.04
CA ASP A 108 -5.82 -19.14 4.77
C ASP A 108 -4.48 -19.27 5.53
N PRO A 109 -4.28 -20.31 6.37
CA PRO A 109 -3.05 -20.50 7.13
C PRO A 109 -1.81 -20.74 6.25
N ALA A 110 -1.97 -21.00 4.97
CA ALA A 110 -0.88 -21.10 4.01
C ALA A 110 -0.33 -19.72 3.58
N ILE A 111 -1.01 -18.61 3.91
CA ILE A 111 -0.52 -17.25 3.62
C ILE A 111 0.61 -16.91 4.60
N PRO A 112 1.86 -16.67 4.12
CA PRO A 112 3.00 -16.46 5.00
C PRO A 112 2.90 -15.17 5.83
N HIS A 113 2.38 -14.09 5.24
CA HIS A 113 2.34 -12.78 5.88
C HIS A 113 0.93 -12.19 5.86
N VAL A 114 0.28 -12.21 7.02
CA VAL A 114 -1.03 -11.59 7.25
C VAL A 114 -0.82 -10.32 8.06
N LEU A 115 -1.10 -9.15 7.47
CA LEU A 115 -0.80 -7.83 8.01
C LEU A 115 -2.10 -7.06 8.31
N PRO A 116 -2.70 -7.20 9.51
CA PRO A 116 -3.81 -6.36 9.92
C PRO A 116 -3.35 -4.90 10.06
N GLY A 117 -4.13 -3.96 9.54
CA GLY A 117 -3.85 -2.51 9.61
C GLY A 117 -4.21 -1.88 10.95
N TRP A 118 -4.45 -2.69 11.98
CA TRP A 118 -4.80 -2.28 13.34
C TRP A 118 -4.09 -3.17 14.36
N GLY A 119 -3.85 -2.63 15.55
CA GLY A 119 -3.31 -3.36 16.70
C GLY A 119 -4.33 -3.46 17.84
N GLU A 120 -3.83 -3.46 19.07
CA GLU A 120 -4.68 -3.25 20.23
C GLU A 120 -5.34 -1.87 20.16
N PHE A 121 -6.55 -1.74 20.68
CA PHE A 121 -7.33 -0.51 20.63
C PHE A 121 -6.49 0.73 21.00
N GLY A 122 -6.42 1.68 20.09
CA GLY A 122 -5.73 2.97 20.24
C GLY A 122 -4.20 2.93 20.10
N ARG A 123 -3.56 1.77 19.97
CA ARG A 123 -2.08 1.68 19.88
C ARG A 123 -1.52 1.67 18.48
N GLY A 124 -2.35 1.30 17.49
CA GLY A 124 -1.87 1.09 16.12
C GLY A 124 -0.95 -0.14 16.00
N ILE A 125 -0.34 -0.27 14.85
CA ILE A 125 0.57 -1.35 14.52
C ILE A 125 1.68 -0.82 13.61
N ASP A 126 2.87 -1.43 13.70
CA ASP A 126 4.01 -1.10 12.82
C ASP A 126 4.45 -2.37 12.09
N HIS A 127 4.13 -2.44 10.82
CA HIS A 127 4.56 -3.49 9.93
C HIS A 127 5.75 -3.04 9.10
N ARG A 128 6.74 -3.91 9.00
CA ARG A 128 7.89 -3.74 8.12
C ARG A 128 8.37 -5.12 7.68
N VAL A 129 7.87 -5.60 6.54
CA VAL A 129 8.15 -6.91 5.96
C VAL A 129 9.00 -6.73 4.73
N ASP A 130 10.25 -7.18 4.79
CA ASP A 130 11.22 -7.14 3.70
C ASP A 130 11.34 -8.55 3.10
N LEU A 131 10.93 -8.69 1.84
CA LEU A 131 10.98 -9.94 1.08
C LEU A 131 12.07 -9.93 -0.01
N GLY A 132 13.03 -9.01 0.08
CA GLY A 132 14.11 -8.83 -0.87
C GLY A 132 13.72 -7.93 -2.04
N GLU A 133 12.79 -8.34 -2.88
CA GLU A 133 12.32 -7.52 -4.01
C GLU A 133 11.19 -6.52 -3.64
N VAL A 134 10.55 -6.71 -2.50
CA VAL A 134 9.51 -5.81 -2.00
C VAL A 134 9.67 -5.56 -0.50
N LEU A 135 9.51 -4.30 -0.11
CA LEU A 135 9.35 -3.89 1.29
C LEU A 135 7.90 -3.45 1.50
N VAL A 136 7.18 -4.13 2.39
CA VAL A 136 5.82 -3.74 2.79
C VAL A 136 5.87 -3.06 4.16
N ARG A 137 5.31 -1.87 4.26
CA ARG A 137 5.18 -1.11 5.52
C ARG A 137 3.84 -0.42 5.61
N ASN A 138 3.49 0.09 6.78
CA ASN A 138 2.25 0.84 6.97
C ASN A 138 2.47 2.17 7.71
N VAL A 139 1.46 3.04 7.60
CA VAL A 139 1.28 4.23 8.43
C VAL A 139 -0.11 4.15 9.04
N SER A 140 -0.20 4.07 10.36
CA SER A 140 -1.48 4.02 11.07
C SER A 140 -2.22 5.34 10.98
N THR A 141 -3.55 5.27 10.80
CA THR A 141 -4.47 6.41 10.77
C THR A 141 -5.70 6.10 11.63
N ASP A 142 -6.43 7.13 12.01
CA ASP A 142 -7.65 6.98 12.81
C ASP A 142 -8.81 6.45 11.96
N ILE A 143 -9.73 5.75 12.61
CA ILE A 143 -10.98 5.25 12.01
C ILE A 143 -12.18 5.83 12.77
N ARG A 144 -13.31 6.04 12.11
CA ARG A 144 -14.57 6.37 12.79
C ARG A 144 -15.03 5.16 13.58
N SER A 145 -15.30 5.38 14.87
CA SER A 145 -15.83 4.33 15.74
C SER A 145 -17.30 4.02 15.41
N GLN A 146 -17.67 2.76 15.48
CA GLN A 146 -19.07 2.33 15.35
C GLN A 146 -19.96 2.84 16.48
N PHE A 147 -19.38 3.20 17.63
CA PHE A 147 -20.11 3.64 18.82
C PHE A 147 -20.18 5.15 19.01
N SER A 148 -19.46 5.93 18.25
CA SER A 148 -19.32 7.37 18.17
C SER A 148 -17.86 7.82 18.32
N GLY A 149 -17.52 8.97 17.71
CA GLY A 149 -16.15 9.51 17.76
C GLY A 149 -15.17 8.78 16.85
N SER A 150 -13.91 8.77 17.24
CA SER A 150 -12.79 8.20 16.48
C SER A 150 -12.09 7.13 17.30
N GLU A 151 -11.71 6.05 16.67
CA GLU A 151 -10.75 5.08 17.18
C GLU A 151 -9.37 5.44 16.64
N THR A 152 -8.47 5.78 17.56
CA THR A 152 -7.10 6.14 17.19
C THR A 152 -6.36 4.93 16.63
N ASN A 153 -5.68 5.14 15.49
CA ASN A 153 -4.86 4.10 14.83
C ASN A 153 -5.63 2.81 14.45
N GLY A 154 -6.93 2.90 14.19
CA GLY A 154 -7.75 1.74 13.81
C GLY A 154 -7.68 1.37 12.32
N ASN A 155 -6.95 2.12 11.49
CA ASN A 155 -6.74 1.90 10.07
C ASN A 155 -5.27 2.08 9.71
N SER A 156 -4.85 1.58 8.56
CA SER A 156 -3.50 1.78 8.01
C SER A 156 -3.52 2.11 6.54
N ILE A 157 -2.61 3.01 6.16
CA ILE A 157 -2.16 3.17 4.78
C ILE A 157 -1.01 2.20 4.60
N PHE A 158 -1.13 1.24 3.67
CA PHE A 158 -0.06 0.32 3.33
C PHE A 158 0.75 0.82 2.15
N ILE A 159 2.07 0.70 2.24
CA ILE A 159 3.02 1.12 1.22
C ILE A 159 3.85 -0.11 0.79
N PHE A 160 3.90 -0.34 -0.51
CA PHE A 160 4.67 -1.39 -1.16
C PHE A 160 5.80 -0.73 -1.95
N GLU A 161 7.03 -0.97 -1.54
CA GLU A 161 8.24 -0.44 -2.18
C GLU A 161 8.85 -1.55 -3.02
N VAL A 162 8.71 -1.48 -4.33
CA VAL A 162 9.06 -2.56 -5.27
C VAL A 162 9.45 -2.00 -6.63
N ALA A 163 10.50 -2.55 -7.26
CA ALA A 163 11.01 -2.14 -8.58
C ALA A 163 11.25 -0.61 -8.66
N GLY A 164 11.75 0.00 -7.55
CA GLY A 164 11.93 1.46 -7.44
C GLY A 164 10.65 2.28 -7.26
N LEU A 165 9.48 1.66 -7.41
CA LEU A 165 8.17 2.29 -7.24
C LEU A 165 7.76 2.33 -5.76
N CYS A 166 6.97 3.35 -5.42
CA CYS A 166 6.28 3.53 -4.15
C CYS A 166 4.79 3.44 -4.41
N ILE A 167 4.16 2.33 -4.02
CA ILE A 167 2.74 2.06 -4.28
C ILE A 167 1.99 2.14 -2.95
N GLY A 168 1.05 3.08 -2.83
CA GLY A 168 0.25 3.29 -1.63
C GLY A 168 -1.19 2.82 -1.79
N HIS A 169 -1.67 2.08 -0.80
CA HIS A 169 -3.08 1.75 -0.65
C HIS A 169 -3.63 2.50 0.57
N LEU A 170 -4.53 3.46 0.34
CA LEU A 170 -5.03 4.34 1.42
C LEU A 170 -6.00 3.64 2.38
N GLY A 171 -6.38 2.40 2.07
CA GLY A 171 -7.32 1.65 2.90
C GLY A 171 -8.69 2.32 3.00
N HIS A 172 -9.34 2.13 4.13
CA HIS A 172 -10.64 2.75 4.45
C HIS A 172 -10.43 4.05 5.25
N LEU A 173 -9.83 5.06 4.61
CA LEU A 173 -9.41 6.31 5.25
C LEU A 173 -10.59 7.14 5.72
N HIS A 174 -10.64 7.50 7.00
CA HIS A 174 -11.72 8.29 7.60
C HIS A 174 -11.34 9.75 7.92
N HIS A 175 -10.04 10.06 7.94
CA HIS A 175 -9.51 11.37 8.26
C HIS A 175 -8.39 11.72 7.28
N GLU A 176 -8.22 13.00 7.00
CA GLU A 176 -7.06 13.47 6.26
C GLU A 176 -5.80 13.22 7.09
N PRO A 177 -4.73 12.61 6.55
CA PRO A 177 -3.49 12.40 7.27
C PRO A 177 -2.91 13.73 7.77
N ASN A 178 -2.32 13.72 8.96
CA ASN A 178 -1.59 14.87 9.48
C ASN A 178 -0.18 14.95 8.88
N ASP A 179 0.58 16.01 9.20
CA ASP A 179 1.91 16.26 8.61
C ASP A 179 2.93 15.15 8.95
N GLU A 180 2.85 14.56 10.14
CA GLU A 180 3.72 13.45 10.55
C GLU A 180 3.38 12.19 9.75
N GLN A 181 2.09 11.91 9.54
CA GLN A 181 1.64 10.79 8.73
C GLN A 181 2.03 10.98 7.26
N TYR A 182 1.88 12.17 6.69
CA TYR A 182 2.36 12.46 5.33
C TYR A 182 3.88 12.28 5.21
N ALA A 183 4.65 12.73 6.19
CA ALA A 183 6.10 12.51 6.22
C ALA A 183 6.46 11.02 6.30
N ALA A 184 5.70 10.23 7.08
CA ALA A 184 5.88 8.80 7.20
C ALA A 184 5.43 8.02 5.94
N ILE A 185 4.38 8.49 5.23
CA ILE A 185 3.96 7.96 3.94
C ILE A 185 5.10 8.14 2.92
N GLY A 186 5.67 9.34 2.84
CA GLY A 186 6.70 9.68 1.87
C GLY A 186 6.15 9.84 0.46
N ARG A 187 7.02 9.62 -0.55
CA ARG A 187 6.64 9.65 -1.96
C ARG A 187 5.73 8.45 -2.29
N LEU A 188 4.69 8.69 -3.07
CA LEU A 188 3.90 7.64 -3.71
C LEU A 188 3.85 7.90 -5.22
N ASP A 189 4.32 6.94 -6.00
CA ASP A 189 4.24 6.98 -7.46
C ASP A 189 2.86 6.54 -7.95
N VAL A 190 2.29 5.54 -7.26
CA VAL A 190 0.94 5.02 -7.48
C VAL A 190 0.16 5.08 -6.18
N VAL A 191 -1.07 5.57 -6.23
CA VAL A 191 -1.98 5.58 -5.07
C VAL A 191 -3.34 4.99 -5.41
N MET A 192 -3.81 4.05 -4.60
CA MET A 192 -5.17 3.50 -4.63
C MET A 192 -6.01 4.26 -3.61
N ALA A 193 -7.07 4.94 -4.07
CA ALA A 193 -7.84 5.89 -3.29
C ALA A 193 -9.34 5.62 -3.36
N ALA A 194 -10.00 5.58 -2.19
CA ALA A 194 -11.44 5.38 -2.10
C ALA A 194 -12.22 6.62 -2.55
N VAL A 195 -13.22 6.44 -3.43
CA VAL A 195 -14.01 7.52 -4.01
C VAL A 195 -15.53 7.33 -3.83
N ASP A 196 -15.92 6.69 -2.72
CA ASP A 196 -17.33 6.47 -2.35
C ASP A 196 -18.06 7.75 -1.91
N GLY A 197 -17.32 8.75 -1.43
CA GLY A 197 -17.83 10.07 -1.08
C GLY A 197 -18.53 10.17 0.27
N GLY A 198 -18.43 9.18 1.15
CA GLY A 198 -19.10 9.25 2.44
C GLY A 198 -18.78 8.15 3.45
N SER A 199 -18.63 6.91 3.02
CA SER A 199 -18.21 5.81 3.92
C SER A 199 -16.77 5.99 4.36
N THR A 200 -15.89 6.44 3.44
CA THR A 200 -14.54 6.95 3.74
C THR A 200 -14.57 8.47 3.93
N VAL A 201 -13.51 9.19 3.67
CA VAL A 201 -13.51 10.66 3.65
C VAL A 201 -14.40 11.19 2.50
N SER A 202 -14.88 12.43 2.65
CA SER A 202 -15.64 13.07 1.57
C SER A 202 -14.81 13.23 0.29
N LEU A 203 -15.46 13.27 -0.89
CA LEU A 203 -14.73 13.47 -2.16
C LEU A 203 -13.86 14.73 -2.16
N PRO A 204 -14.30 15.91 -1.68
CA PRO A 204 -13.41 17.06 -1.59
C PRO A 204 -12.19 16.85 -0.71
N THR A 205 -12.31 16.06 0.36
CA THR A 205 -11.19 15.72 1.22
C THR A 205 -10.23 14.76 0.51
N MET A 206 -10.75 13.74 -0.18
CA MET A 206 -9.92 12.81 -0.95
C MET A 206 -9.17 13.53 -2.08
N MET A 207 -9.82 14.47 -2.79
CA MET A 207 -9.16 15.28 -3.81
C MET A 207 -8.00 16.09 -3.24
N ARG A 208 -8.15 16.72 -2.06
CA ARG A 208 -7.05 17.43 -1.39
C ARG A 208 -5.91 16.50 -0.99
N ILE A 209 -6.22 15.30 -0.50
CA ILE A 209 -5.21 14.29 -0.15
C ILE A 209 -4.39 13.92 -1.39
N ILE A 210 -5.05 13.65 -2.52
CA ILE A 210 -4.41 13.29 -3.78
C ILE A 210 -3.56 14.44 -4.34
N ASP A 211 -4.08 15.67 -4.31
CA ASP A 211 -3.32 16.86 -4.71
C ASP A 211 -2.06 17.05 -3.85
N ARG A 212 -2.14 16.73 -2.57
CA ARG A 212 -0.99 16.81 -1.67
C ARG A 212 0.04 15.70 -1.91
N LEU A 213 -0.41 14.47 -2.17
CA LEU A 213 0.46 13.32 -2.44
C LEU A 213 1.21 13.46 -3.76
N ARG A 214 0.67 14.15 -4.76
CA ARG A 214 1.28 14.38 -6.08
C ARG A 214 1.73 13.10 -6.79
N SER A 215 0.96 12.03 -6.63
CA SER A 215 1.27 10.74 -7.26
C SER A 215 1.16 10.82 -8.78
N SER A 216 2.05 10.11 -9.48
CA SER A 216 2.02 10.03 -10.94
C SER A 216 0.78 9.29 -11.44
N ILE A 217 0.36 8.25 -10.71
CA ILE A 217 -0.81 7.43 -11.02
C ILE A 217 -1.75 7.39 -9.81
N VAL A 218 -3.03 7.66 -10.06
CA VAL A 218 -4.12 7.48 -9.10
C VAL A 218 -5.05 6.40 -9.62
N ILE A 219 -5.36 5.39 -8.81
CA ILE A 219 -6.31 4.34 -9.12
C ILE A 219 -7.52 4.50 -8.17
N PRO A 220 -8.66 4.98 -8.66
CA PRO A 220 -9.86 5.08 -7.84
C PRO A 220 -10.38 3.67 -7.49
N MET A 221 -10.85 3.52 -6.25
CA MET A 221 -11.45 2.30 -5.72
C MET A 221 -12.67 2.61 -4.88
N HIS A 222 -13.36 1.59 -4.38
CA HIS A 222 -14.41 1.72 -3.36
C HIS A 222 -15.58 2.61 -3.79
N TRP A 223 -16.00 2.56 -5.05
CA TRP A 223 -17.23 3.22 -5.49
C TRP A 223 -18.36 2.20 -5.62
N PHE A 224 -19.59 2.61 -5.28
CA PHE A 224 -20.78 1.76 -5.36
C PHE A 224 -21.61 2.00 -6.62
N GLY A 225 -21.23 2.98 -7.42
CA GLY A 225 -21.88 3.36 -8.67
C GLY A 225 -21.10 4.47 -9.38
N ASP A 226 -21.41 4.68 -10.65
CA ASP A 226 -20.66 5.62 -11.50
C ASP A 226 -20.81 7.09 -11.05
N PHE A 227 -21.80 7.43 -10.25
CA PHE A 227 -22.03 8.82 -9.84
C PHE A 227 -20.87 9.40 -9.03
N THR A 228 -20.43 8.70 -7.98
CA THR A 228 -19.32 9.19 -7.12
C THR A 228 -17.99 9.14 -7.86
N LEU A 229 -17.77 8.09 -8.65
CA LEU A 229 -16.59 8.01 -9.52
C LEU A 229 -16.57 9.19 -10.49
N ASN A 230 -17.63 9.44 -11.24
CA ASN A 230 -17.68 10.55 -12.20
C ASN A 230 -17.53 11.92 -11.52
N THR A 231 -18.15 12.13 -10.35
CA THR A 231 -17.97 13.35 -9.55
C THR A 231 -16.51 13.57 -9.17
N PHE A 232 -15.82 12.49 -8.75
CA PHE A 232 -14.39 12.52 -8.44
C PHE A 232 -13.56 12.85 -9.69
N LEU A 233 -13.80 12.13 -10.80
CA LEU A 233 -13.07 12.34 -12.06
C LEU A 233 -13.25 13.79 -12.57
N ASP A 234 -14.47 14.30 -12.54
CA ASP A 234 -14.77 15.68 -12.99
C ASP A 234 -14.06 16.71 -12.11
N GLY A 235 -14.01 16.48 -10.80
CA GLY A 235 -13.30 17.37 -9.87
C GLY A 235 -11.78 17.38 -10.01
N MET A 236 -11.19 16.33 -10.63
CA MET A 236 -9.74 16.19 -10.78
C MET A 236 -9.23 16.50 -12.19
N ARG A 237 -10.10 16.76 -13.18
CA ARG A 237 -9.71 16.92 -14.61
C ARG A 237 -8.76 18.08 -14.89
N ASP A 238 -8.78 19.11 -14.06
CA ASP A 238 -7.89 20.26 -14.26
C ASP A 238 -6.43 19.93 -13.95
N THR A 239 -6.20 19.02 -12.98
CA THR A 239 -4.85 18.64 -12.51
C THR A 239 -4.40 17.29 -13.04
N PHE A 240 -5.32 16.36 -13.29
CA PHE A 240 -5.03 14.99 -13.72
C PHE A 240 -5.58 14.70 -15.13
N GLN A 241 -4.81 13.94 -15.89
CA GLN A 241 -5.35 13.24 -17.05
C GLN A 241 -6.21 12.06 -16.58
N VAL A 242 -7.33 11.78 -17.27
CA VAL A 242 -8.18 10.61 -16.95
C VAL A 242 -8.05 9.61 -18.10
N VAL A 243 -7.76 8.36 -17.74
CA VAL A 243 -7.62 7.25 -18.69
C VAL A 243 -8.47 6.08 -18.21
N GLU A 244 -9.45 5.68 -19.05
CA GLU A 244 -10.18 4.43 -18.89
C GLU A 244 -9.31 3.29 -19.43
N VAL A 245 -8.79 2.43 -18.56
CA VAL A 245 -7.88 1.33 -18.95
C VAL A 245 -8.63 0.24 -19.71
N GLY A 246 -9.95 0.12 -19.50
CA GLY A 246 -10.80 -0.86 -20.20
C GLY A 246 -10.67 -2.29 -19.70
N GLY A 247 -9.91 -2.53 -18.63
CA GLY A 247 -9.69 -3.82 -17.99
C GLY A 247 -9.40 -3.70 -16.50
N PRO A 248 -9.17 -4.85 -15.82
CA PRO A 248 -8.95 -4.89 -14.39
C PRO A 248 -7.50 -4.61 -13.99
N ALA A 249 -6.54 -4.64 -14.92
CA ALA A 249 -5.13 -4.61 -14.57
C ALA A 249 -4.31 -3.68 -15.45
N LEU A 250 -3.21 -3.19 -14.90
CA LEU A 250 -2.18 -2.43 -15.60
C LEU A 250 -0.79 -2.85 -15.11
N ASP A 251 0.19 -2.74 -15.98
CA ASP A 251 1.60 -2.91 -15.67
C ASP A 251 2.24 -1.52 -15.50
N VAL A 252 2.98 -1.34 -14.39
CA VAL A 252 3.64 -0.08 -14.02
C VAL A 252 5.13 -0.33 -13.85
N SER A 253 5.96 0.53 -14.41
CA SER A 253 7.39 0.59 -14.14
C SER A 253 7.83 2.03 -13.93
N LEU A 254 8.93 2.23 -13.22
CA LEU A 254 9.42 3.56 -12.86
C LEU A 254 9.75 4.41 -14.10
N ASP A 255 10.34 3.80 -15.11
CA ASP A 255 10.70 4.43 -16.40
C ASP A 255 9.51 4.77 -17.31
N ARG A 256 8.30 4.28 -16.98
CA ARG A 256 7.06 4.49 -17.75
C ARG A 256 5.98 5.24 -16.97
N LEU A 257 6.33 5.87 -15.86
CA LEU A 257 5.39 6.74 -15.17
C LEU A 257 4.96 7.88 -16.11
N PRO A 258 3.67 8.26 -16.11
CA PRO A 258 3.20 9.33 -16.95
C PRO A 258 3.83 10.66 -16.54
N SER A 259 4.25 11.46 -17.55
CA SER A 259 4.81 12.80 -17.34
C SER A 259 3.79 13.83 -16.79
N ARG A 260 2.50 13.58 -17.01
CA ARG A 260 1.39 14.31 -16.39
C ARG A 260 0.68 13.37 -15.42
N PRO A 261 0.38 13.81 -14.18
CA PRO A 261 -0.38 13.00 -13.24
C PRO A 261 -1.67 12.46 -13.86
N THR A 262 -1.92 11.16 -13.70
CA THR A 262 -2.98 10.47 -14.45
C THR A 262 -3.82 9.60 -13.51
N ILE A 263 -5.15 9.73 -13.63
CA ILE A 263 -6.10 8.82 -13.00
C ILE A 263 -6.33 7.65 -13.97
N MET A 264 -5.97 6.44 -13.54
CA MET A 264 -6.15 5.20 -14.28
C MET A 264 -7.39 4.49 -13.75
N VAL A 265 -8.49 4.51 -14.50
CA VAL A 265 -9.75 3.86 -14.11
C VAL A 265 -9.72 2.41 -14.53
N LEU A 266 -9.56 1.51 -13.54
CA LEU A 266 -9.66 0.07 -13.72
C LEU A 266 -11.10 -0.40 -13.48
N ARG A 267 -11.50 -1.51 -14.10
CA ARG A 267 -12.77 -2.18 -13.85
C ARG A 267 -12.54 -3.44 -13.01
N PRO A 268 -13.12 -3.55 -11.81
CA PRO A 268 -12.83 -4.67 -10.93
C PRO A 268 -13.25 -6.01 -11.55
N GLN A 269 -12.41 -7.01 -11.39
CA GLN A 269 -12.67 -8.36 -11.86
C GLN A 269 -11.99 -9.38 -10.93
N TRP A 270 -12.77 -10.34 -10.43
CA TRP A 270 -12.25 -11.47 -9.68
C TRP A 270 -11.21 -12.25 -10.49
N LEU A 271 -10.16 -12.73 -9.82
CA LEU A 271 -9.15 -13.57 -10.46
C LEU A 271 -9.78 -14.90 -10.88
N GLN A 272 -9.63 -15.25 -12.15
CA GLN A 272 -10.22 -16.43 -12.74
C GLN A 272 -9.14 -17.33 -13.32
N VAL A 273 -9.35 -18.64 -13.27
CA VAL A 273 -8.51 -19.56 -14.04
C VAL A 273 -8.62 -19.20 -15.53
N ALA A 274 -7.49 -19.04 -16.20
CA ALA A 274 -7.49 -18.88 -17.65
C ALA A 274 -8.30 -20.02 -18.28
N ARG A 275 -9.31 -19.70 -19.08
CA ARG A 275 -10.01 -20.72 -19.83
C ARG A 275 -9.08 -21.21 -20.96
N PRO A 276 -8.93 -22.54 -21.12
CA PRO A 276 -8.09 -23.10 -22.18
C PRO A 276 -8.55 -22.72 -23.58
#